data_0acc5111e4a19253fb3aeb6f9ec67114
#
_entry.id   0acc5111e4a19253fb3aeb6f9ec67114
#
_cell.length_a   1.000
_cell.length_b   1.000
_cell.length_c   1.000
_cell.angle_alpha   90.00
_cell.angle_beta   90.00
_cell.angle_gamma   90.00
#
_symmetry.space_group_name_H-M   'P 1'
#
loop_
_entity.id
_entity.type
_entity.pdbx_description
1 polymer ?
#
loop_
_entity_poly.entity_id
_entity_poly.type
_entity_poly.pdbx_seq_one_letter_code
_entity_poly.pdbx_strand_id
1 'polypeptide(L)'
;MKQSMKKWLALFLAAVMLVSFTACGKDKDSSSTPEETASSASSKPFDNTLSQPESKPEEPVKAPELTETVTDKAAAVNPDIVGYLQVPGTDIDEPVVQTYDNKTYMRLNYEGKYDYQGCYWVDYECSMGDRTDLSRNTIIYGHNTAVTQDDPNGLDFAQLLRFTDKKFAEENPYIYFSSAEEDMVWEVFAVFYTDLRFRYHTMIDSNISTLISEAQARSEFDYDVAVDASTDKVLTLSTCTAKYGYRNGESLARFVVMARLVEQGAELDNSVTVSVNTDKQTPLL
;
A
#
# COMPACT_ATOMS: atom_id res chain seq x y z
N MET A 1 47.72 -24.51 23.66
CA MET A 1 48.73 -24.15 22.64
C MET A 1 48.22 -22.90 21.90
N LYS A 2 49.05 -21.83 21.94
CA LYS A 2 48.76 -20.50 21.35
C LYS A 2 49.07 -20.51 19.85
N GLN A 3 48.22 -19.89 19.04
CA GLN A 3 48.57 -19.25 17.75
C GLN A 3 47.44 -18.28 17.44
N SER A 4 47.64 -17.06 17.50
CA SER A 4 48.32 -16.02 16.71
C SER A 4 47.38 -15.36 15.71
N MET A 5 46.89 -14.18 16.14
CA MET A 5 46.22 -13.17 15.31
C MET A 5 47.17 -12.61 14.25
N LYS A 6 46.69 -12.49 13.01
CA LYS A 6 47.31 -11.58 12.03
C LYS A 6 46.29 -10.52 11.60
N LYS A 7 46.55 -9.29 12.01
CA LYS A 7 45.91 -8.06 11.58
C LYS A 7 46.32 -7.76 10.14
N TRP A 8 45.37 -7.48 9.28
CA TRP A 8 45.62 -6.78 8.02
C TRP A 8 44.90 -5.45 8.04
N LEU A 9 45.75 -4.41 8.08
CA LEU A 9 45.39 -3.00 7.96
C LEU A 9 45.53 -2.65 6.48
N ALA A 10 44.43 -2.26 5.83
CA ALA A 10 44.46 -1.68 4.47
C ALA A 10 44.01 -0.21 4.57
N LEU A 11 44.98 0.68 4.35
CA LEU A 11 44.77 2.11 4.11
C LEU A 11 44.08 2.27 2.74
N PHE A 12 43.02 3.07 2.67
CA PHE A 12 42.58 3.69 1.44
C PHE A 12 42.67 5.20 1.53
N LEU A 13 43.51 5.77 0.67
CA LEU A 13 43.72 7.19 0.44
C LEU A 13 42.45 7.86 -0.12
N ALA A 14 42.08 8.97 0.48
CA ALA A 14 41.10 9.90 -0.05
C ALA A 14 41.73 10.76 -1.17
N ALA A 15 41.11 10.81 -2.33
CA ALA A 15 41.40 11.80 -3.38
C ALA A 15 40.22 12.79 -3.44
N VAL A 16 40.44 13.99 -2.92
CA VAL A 16 39.55 15.15 -3.02
C VAL A 16 39.84 15.82 -4.36
N MET A 17 38.84 15.90 -5.26
CA MET A 17 38.87 16.80 -6.41
C MET A 17 37.92 18.00 -6.17
N LEU A 18 38.53 19.14 -5.89
CA LEU A 18 37.92 20.47 -5.95
C LEU A 18 37.78 20.87 -7.42
N VAL A 19 36.56 21.18 -7.83
CA VAL A 19 36.33 21.95 -9.07
C VAL A 19 35.69 23.27 -8.68
N SER A 20 36.50 24.32 -8.83
CA SER A 20 36.11 25.72 -8.67
C SER A 20 35.46 26.21 -9.96
N PHE A 21 34.25 26.79 -9.88
CA PHE A 21 33.71 27.63 -10.95
C PHE A 21 33.69 29.07 -10.49
N THR A 22 34.46 29.87 -11.21
CA THR A 22 34.62 31.31 -11.09
C THR A 22 33.45 32.02 -11.77
N ALA A 23 32.91 32.99 -11.06
CA ALA A 23 31.93 33.96 -11.58
C ALA A 23 32.63 35.16 -12.24
N CYS A 24 32.02 35.72 -13.31
CA CYS A 24 32.12 37.09 -13.75
C CYS A 24 31.06 37.23 -14.86
N GLY A 25 30.18 38.22 -14.95
CA GLY A 25 30.11 39.56 -14.41
C GLY A 25 29.49 40.47 -15.44
N LYS A 26 28.49 41.25 -15.03
CA LYS A 26 28.16 42.62 -15.43
C LYS A 26 27.91 43.03 -16.90
N ASP A 27 26.85 43.59 -17.17
CA ASP A 27 26.19 44.90 -17.16
C ASP A 27 25.76 45.37 -18.57
N LYS A 28 24.60 45.90 -18.69
CA LYS A 28 24.08 47.26 -18.93
C LYS A 28 22.91 47.38 -19.90
N ASP A 29 21.89 47.97 -19.36
CA ASP A 29 20.96 48.97 -19.89
C ASP A 29 20.89 49.25 -21.38
N SER A 30 19.66 49.27 -21.92
CA SER A 30 19.15 50.49 -22.57
C SER A 30 17.64 50.43 -22.86
N SER A 31 16.95 51.45 -22.41
CA SER A 31 15.56 51.83 -22.63
C SER A 31 15.28 52.21 -24.10
N SER A 32 14.05 51.96 -24.55
CA SER A 32 13.28 52.92 -25.36
C SER A 32 11.87 52.40 -25.69
N THR A 33 10.87 53.06 -25.16
CA THR A 33 9.51 53.23 -25.70
C THR A 33 9.53 54.59 -26.45
N PRO A 34 8.62 54.99 -27.34
CA PRO A 34 7.30 54.50 -27.71
C PRO A 34 6.99 54.51 -29.22
N GLU A 35 5.83 54.04 -29.67
CA GLU A 35 4.88 54.83 -30.43
C GLU A 35 3.59 54.04 -30.78
N GLU A 36 2.48 54.72 -30.50
CA GLU A 36 1.12 54.35 -30.89
C GLU A 36 0.92 54.43 -32.38
N THR A 37 0.17 53.48 -32.96
CA THR A 37 -0.70 53.74 -34.10
C THR A 37 -1.98 52.92 -33.96
N ALA A 38 -3.08 53.64 -33.76
CA ALA A 38 -4.44 53.18 -33.82
C ALA A 38 -4.84 52.79 -35.24
N SER A 39 -5.45 51.64 -35.43
CA SER A 39 -6.30 51.36 -36.58
C SER A 39 -7.50 50.49 -36.15
N SER A 40 -8.65 51.09 -36.31
CA SER A 40 -9.97 50.53 -36.10
C SER A 40 -10.31 49.44 -37.12
N ALA A 41 -10.82 48.30 -36.66
CA ALA A 41 -11.69 47.44 -37.48
C ALA A 41 -12.52 46.44 -36.65
N SER A 42 -13.80 46.69 -36.65
CA SER A 42 -14.93 45.72 -36.71
C SER A 42 -14.97 44.59 -35.68
N SER A 43 -15.84 44.77 -34.68
CA SER A 43 -16.38 43.79 -33.79
C SER A 43 -17.26 42.76 -34.53
N LYS A 44 -16.84 41.48 -34.57
CA LYS A 44 -17.74 40.34 -34.72
C LYS A 44 -17.85 39.67 -33.36
N PRO A 45 -19.03 39.19 -32.93
CA PRO A 45 -19.18 38.48 -31.70
C PRO A 45 -18.44 37.12 -31.79
N PHE A 46 -17.54 36.91 -30.87
CA PHE A 46 -16.91 35.58 -30.67
C PHE A 46 -17.92 34.73 -29.93
N ASP A 47 -18.47 33.74 -30.62
CA ASP A 47 -19.29 32.68 -30.04
C ASP A 47 -18.35 31.80 -29.21
N ASN A 48 -18.37 31.95 -27.87
CA ASN A 48 -17.54 31.22 -26.93
C ASN A 48 -18.31 29.98 -26.45
N THR A 49 -18.71 29.12 -27.36
CA THR A 49 -19.15 27.77 -27.02
C THR A 49 -17.90 26.92 -26.84
N LEU A 50 -17.29 27.03 -25.66
CA LEU A 50 -16.35 26.01 -25.17
C LEU A 50 -17.14 24.72 -25.02
N SER A 51 -17.05 23.85 -26.03
CA SER A 51 -17.42 22.45 -25.91
C SER A 51 -16.59 21.87 -24.77
N GLN A 52 -17.23 21.58 -23.63
CA GLN A 52 -16.64 20.68 -22.63
C GLN A 52 -16.25 19.38 -23.35
N PRO A 53 -15.05 18.85 -23.13
CA PRO A 53 -14.77 17.51 -23.61
C PRO A 53 -15.80 16.57 -22.96
N GLU A 54 -16.61 15.91 -23.78
CA GLU A 54 -17.43 14.81 -23.32
C GLU A 54 -16.48 13.79 -22.66
N SER A 55 -16.62 13.61 -21.36
CA SER A 55 -15.96 12.53 -20.65
C SER A 55 -16.46 11.22 -21.26
N LYS A 56 -15.56 10.49 -21.92
CA LYS A 56 -15.84 9.13 -22.36
C LYS A 56 -16.34 8.37 -21.13
N PRO A 57 -17.45 7.61 -21.23
CA PRO A 57 -17.87 6.75 -20.12
C PRO A 57 -16.68 5.87 -19.72
N GLU A 58 -16.28 5.91 -18.48
CA GLU A 58 -15.28 4.99 -17.95
C GLU A 58 -15.87 3.59 -17.99
N GLU A 59 -15.11 2.63 -18.50
CA GLU A 59 -15.53 1.23 -18.49
C GLU A 59 -15.58 0.76 -17.02
N PRO A 60 -16.57 -0.05 -16.64
CA PRO A 60 -16.66 -0.55 -15.27
C PRO A 60 -15.41 -1.35 -14.91
N VAL A 61 -14.95 -1.20 -13.66
CA VAL A 61 -13.84 -1.98 -13.14
C VAL A 61 -14.18 -3.46 -13.18
N LYS A 62 -13.33 -4.26 -13.82
CA LYS A 62 -13.46 -5.71 -13.81
C LYS A 62 -12.44 -6.32 -12.85
N ALA A 63 -12.92 -7.05 -11.84
CA ALA A 63 -12.05 -7.82 -10.96
C ALA A 63 -11.29 -8.91 -11.75
N PRO A 64 -10.04 -9.20 -11.38
CA PRO A 64 -9.27 -10.29 -11.96
C PRO A 64 -9.84 -11.66 -11.54
N GLU A 65 -9.66 -12.66 -12.39
CA GLU A 65 -9.95 -14.06 -12.09
C GLU A 65 -8.66 -14.73 -11.63
N LEU A 66 -8.51 -14.99 -10.33
CA LEU A 66 -7.25 -15.45 -9.69
C LEU A 66 -7.34 -16.88 -9.14
N THR A 67 -8.54 -17.43 -8.99
CA THR A 67 -8.79 -18.75 -8.38
C THR A 67 -8.02 -19.87 -9.09
N GLU A 68 -8.01 -19.89 -10.43
CA GLU A 68 -7.24 -20.88 -11.21
C GLU A 68 -5.74 -20.71 -10.97
N THR A 69 -5.25 -19.47 -10.90
CA THR A 69 -3.86 -19.16 -10.59
C THR A 69 -3.45 -19.70 -9.22
N VAL A 70 -4.30 -19.56 -8.19
CA VAL A 70 -4.04 -20.12 -6.85
C VAL A 70 -3.95 -21.64 -6.93
N THR A 71 -4.92 -22.29 -7.56
CA THR A 71 -4.98 -23.75 -7.69
C THR A 71 -3.75 -24.30 -8.42
N ASP A 72 -3.39 -23.72 -9.54
CA ASP A 72 -2.23 -24.15 -10.34
C ASP A 72 -0.91 -23.96 -9.60
N LYS A 73 -0.73 -22.81 -8.93
CA LYS A 73 0.49 -22.56 -8.15
C LYS A 73 0.58 -23.45 -6.92
N ALA A 74 -0.52 -23.71 -6.22
CA ALA A 74 -0.54 -24.62 -5.09
C ALA A 74 -0.15 -26.06 -5.52
N ALA A 75 -0.65 -26.51 -6.67
CA ALA A 75 -0.35 -27.85 -7.19
C ALA A 75 1.08 -27.98 -7.77
N ALA A 76 1.58 -26.95 -8.47
CA ALA A 76 2.81 -27.02 -9.23
C ALA A 76 4.05 -26.49 -8.48
N VAL A 77 3.88 -25.56 -7.54
CA VAL A 77 4.98 -24.82 -6.91
C VAL A 77 5.10 -25.15 -5.43
N ASN A 78 4.05 -24.87 -4.66
CA ASN A 78 4.09 -25.01 -3.20
C ASN A 78 2.67 -25.22 -2.64
N PRO A 79 2.37 -26.35 -1.99
CA PRO A 79 1.05 -26.63 -1.42
C PRO A 79 0.64 -25.67 -0.28
N ASP A 80 1.57 -24.91 0.28
CA ASP A 80 1.27 -23.89 1.29
C ASP A 80 0.65 -22.60 0.68
N ILE A 81 0.58 -22.49 -0.67
CA ILE A 81 -0.11 -21.38 -1.34
C ILE A 81 -1.62 -21.54 -1.13
N VAL A 82 -2.23 -20.57 -0.45
CA VAL A 82 -3.66 -20.55 -0.11
C VAL A 82 -4.44 -19.42 -0.78
N GLY A 83 -3.74 -18.47 -1.38
CA GLY A 83 -4.37 -17.32 -2.03
C GLY A 83 -3.43 -16.60 -2.99
N TYR A 84 -3.98 -15.58 -3.65
CA TYR A 84 -3.27 -14.66 -4.52
C TYR A 84 -3.69 -13.23 -4.20
N LEU A 85 -2.72 -12.36 -3.98
CA LEU A 85 -2.92 -10.96 -3.60
C LEU A 85 -2.47 -10.05 -4.74
N GLN A 86 -3.38 -9.16 -5.15
CA GLN A 86 -3.08 -8.09 -6.09
C GLN A 86 -3.59 -6.76 -5.52
N VAL A 87 -2.71 -5.75 -5.46
CA VAL A 87 -3.04 -4.39 -5.03
C VAL A 87 -2.82 -3.43 -6.19
N PRO A 88 -3.88 -2.96 -6.83
CA PRO A 88 -3.77 -2.03 -7.96
C PRO A 88 -2.94 -0.80 -7.65
N GLY A 89 -2.22 -0.31 -8.66
CA GLY A 89 -1.32 0.84 -8.49
C GLY A 89 0.00 0.55 -7.77
N THR A 90 0.25 -0.72 -7.43
CA THR A 90 1.50 -1.22 -6.83
C THR A 90 2.07 -2.39 -7.62
N ASP A 91 3.26 -2.87 -7.23
CA ASP A 91 3.85 -4.12 -7.76
C ASP A 91 3.45 -5.34 -6.91
N ILE A 92 2.52 -5.20 -5.97
CA ILE A 92 2.00 -6.31 -5.16
C ILE A 92 1.06 -7.15 -6.04
N ASP A 93 1.59 -8.27 -6.57
CA ASP A 93 0.91 -9.18 -7.50
C ASP A 93 1.53 -10.58 -7.37
N GLU A 94 1.23 -11.28 -6.24
CA GLU A 94 1.92 -12.51 -5.88
C GLU A 94 1.04 -13.51 -5.11
N PRO A 95 1.46 -14.81 -5.10
CA PRO A 95 0.88 -15.83 -4.22
C PRO A 95 1.03 -15.48 -2.75
N VAL A 96 0.04 -15.89 -1.97
CA VAL A 96 0.05 -15.80 -0.50
C VAL A 96 0.04 -17.20 0.09
N VAL A 97 0.93 -17.43 1.05
CA VAL A 97 1.09 -18.73 1.70
C VAL A 97 0.47 -18.75 3.11
N GLN A 98 0.22 -19.95 3.65
CA GLN A 98 -0.15 -20.15 5.05
C GLN A 98 0.46 -21.43 5.56
N THR A 99 0.97 -21.41 6.81
CA THR A 99 1.45 -22.60 7.50
C THR A 99 0.90 -22.63 8.94
N TYR A 100 1.44 -23.52 9.75
CA TYR A 100 1.08 -23.70 11.17
C TYR A 100 1.64 -22.58 12.09
N ASP A 101 2.41 -21.60 11.56
CA ASP A 101 2.95 -20.49 12.34
C ASP A 101 3.18 -19.24 11.48
N ASN A 102 3.44 -18.10 12.13
CA ASN A 102 3.74 -16.82 11.47
C ASN A 102 5.26 -16.57 11.31
N LYS A 103 6.11 -17.61 11.31
CA LYS A 103 7.57 -17.46 11.28
C LYS A 103 8.24 -18.14 10.09
N THR A 104 7.67 -19.24 9.63
CA THR A 104 8.24 -20.07 8.55
C THR A 104 8.56 -19.23 7.32
N TYR A 105 7.63 -18.41 6.86
CA TYR A 105 7.77 -17.60 5.64
C TYR A 105 8.37 -16.21 5.86
N MET A 106 8.81 -15.86 7.04
CA MET A 106 9.49 -14.57 7.26
C MET A 106 10.81 -14.41 6.48
N ARG A 107 11.40 -15.54 6.03
CA ARG A 107 12.65 -15.56 5.26
C ARG A 107 12.65 -16.63 4.17
N LEU A 108 11.48 -17.00 3.71
CA LEU A 108 11.27 -17.87 2.54
C LEU A 108 10.36 -17.11 1.55
N ASN A 109 10.64 -17.24 0.26
CA ASN A 109 9.69 -16.82 -0.76
C ASN A 109 8.54 -17.85 -0.85
N TYR A 110 7.52 -17.55 -1.65
CA TYR A 110 6.37 -18.44 -1.81
C TYR A 110 6.71 -19.81 -2.43
N GLU A 111 7.90 -19.99 -3.02
CA GLU A 111 8.41 -21.29 -3.48
C GLU A 111 9.06 -22.13 -2.36
N GLY A 112 9.11 -21.60 -1.13
CA GLY A 112 9.79 -22.23 0.00
C GLY A 112 11.31 -22.12 -0.01
N LYS A 113 11.88 -21.25 -0.84
CA LYS A 113 13.33 -21.00 -0.94
C LYS A 113 13.70 -19.79 -0.06
N TYR A 114 14.93 -19.82 0.49
CA TYR A 114 15.43 -18.72 1.28
C TYR A 114 15.41 -17.40 0.47
N ASP A 115 14.77 -16.40 1.06
CA ASP A 115 14.74 -15.03 0.57
C ASP A 115 14.77 -14.09 1.77
N TYR A 116 15.65 -13.07 1.73
CA TYR A 116 15.72 -12.07 2.80
C TYR A 116 14.42 -11.25 2.93
N GLN A 117 13.72 -11.04 1.84
CA GLN A 117 12.47 -10.29 1.77
C GLN A 117 11.25 -11.12 2.18
N GLY A 118 11.38 -12.46 2.19
CA GLY A 118 10.25 -13.34 2.49
C GLY A 118 9.21 -13.37 1.37
N CYS A 119 7.97 -13.47 1.74
CA CYS A 119 6.79 -13.32 0.87
C CYS A 119 5.60 -12.82 1.69
N TYR A 120 4.38 -12.89 1.13
CA TYR A 120 3.15 -12.61 1.88
C TYR A 120 2.61 -13.88 2.51
N TRP A 121 2.16 -13.80 3.78
CA TRP A 121 1.56 -14.96 4.46
C TRP A 121 0.31 -14.58 5.24
N VAL A 122 -0.69 -15.47 5.19
CA VAL A 122 -1.89 -15.39 6.02
C VAL A 122 -1.53 -15.80 7.45
N ASP A 123 -2.11 -15.11 8.44
CA ASP A 123 -1.99 -15.51 9.85
C ASP A 123 -2.44 -16.98 10.02
N TYR A 124 -1.63 -17.74 10.76
CA TYR A 124 -1.85 -19.21 10.93
C TYR A 124 -3.18 -19.56 11.63
N GLU A 125 -3.78 -18.61 12.36
CA GLU A 125 -5.07 -18.77 13.01
C GLU A 125 -6.27 -18.45 12.10
N CYS A 126 -6.05 -17.86 10.92
CA CYS A 126 -7.10 -17.56 9.95
C CYS A 126 -7.60 -18.83 9.25
N SER A 127 -8.92 -18.92 9.08
CA SER A 127 -9.54 -19.88 8.15
C SER A 127 -9.49 -19.31 6.74
N MET A 128 -9.21 -20.20 5.78
CA MET A 128 -9.20 -19.92 4.35
C MET A 128 -10.26 -20.78 3.65
N GLY A 129 -10.73 -20.36 2.49
CA GLY A 129 -11.76 -21.02 1.69
C GLY A 129 -12.55 -20.01 0.86
N ASP A 130 -13.82 -20.28 0.60
CA ASP A 130 -14.73 -19.31 0.00
C ASP A 130 -15.12 -18.22 1.02
N ARG A 131 -15.94 -17.24 0.58
CA ARG A 131 -16.39 -16.14 1.44
C ARG A 131 -17.11 -16.60 2.71
N THR A 132 -17.67 -17.81 2.78
CA THR A 132 -18.36 -18.32 3.96
C THR A 132 -17.39 -18.88 4.98
N ASP A 133 -16.29 -19.50 4.53
CA ASP A 133 -15.29 -20.16 5.36
C ASP A 133 -14.20 -19.23 5.90
N LEU A 134 -13.98 -18.09 5.24
CA LEU A 134 -13.02 -17.10 5.73
C LEU A 134 -13.28 -16.68 7.17
N SER A 135 -12.21 -16.41 7.91
CA SER A 135 -12.28 -15.70 9.19
C SER A 135 -13.00 -14.36 9.05
N ARG A 136 -13.59 -13.84 10.15
CA ARG A 136 -14.20 -12.49 10.16
C ARG A 136 -13.17 -11.40 9.88
N ASN A 137 -11.92 -11.64 10.22
CA ASN A 137 -10.77 -10.81 9.86
C ASN A 137 -9.67 -11.73 9.34
N THR A 138 -9.42 -11.68 8.05
CA THR A 138 -8.30 -12.39 7.39
C THR A 138 -7.10 -11.47 7.40
N ILE A 139 -5.97 -11.93 7.97
CA ILE A 139 -4.79 -11.09 8.15
C ILE A 139 -3.67 -11.61 7.25
N ILE A 140 -3.11 -10.72 6.45
CA ILE A 140 -1.93 -10.99 5.63
C ILE A 140 -0.79 -10.11 6.11
N TYR A 141 0.33 -10.74 6.38
CA TYR A 141 1.59 -10.07 6.73
C TYR A 141 2.52 -10.02 5.53
N GLY A 142 3.31 -8.97 5.47
CA GLY A 142 4.40 -8.80 4.51
C GLY A 142 5.46 -7.85 5.06
N HIS A 143 6.67 -7.94 4.54
CA HIS A 143 7.76 -7.07 4.98
C HIS A 143 7.65 -5.66 4.40
N ASN A 144 8.12 -4.68 5.17
CA ASN A 144 8.53 -3.37 4.67
C ASN A 144 10.05 -3.40 4.58
N THR A 145 10.57 -3.49 3.37
CA THR A 145 12.00 -3.69 3.11
C THR A 145 12.84 -2.41 3.25
N ALA A 146 12.21 -1.27 3.46
CA ALA A 146 12.89 -0.01 3.77
C ALA A 146 13.45 -0.04 5.21
N VAL A 147 14.74 -0.29 5.33
CA VAL A 147 15.39 -0.63 6.62
C VAL A 147 15.49 0.54 7.61
N THR A 148 15.47 1.80 7.14
CA THR A 148 15.73 2.98 8.00
C THR A 148 14.69 4.07 7.91
N GLN A 149 13.92 4.11 6.85
CA GLN A 149 12.81 5.02 6.65
C GLN A 149 11.77 4.36 5.74
N ASP A 150 10.52 4.75 5.88
CA ASP A 150 9.45 4.29 5.01
C ASP A 150 9.64 4.83 3.59
N ASP A 151 9.51 3.96 2.59
CA ASP A 151 9.58 4.31 1.18
C ASP A 151 8.39 3.67 0.43
N PRO A 152 7.40 4.45 -0.02
CA PRO A 152 6.27 3.92 -0.78
C PRO A 152 6.64 3.35 -2.16
N ASN A 153 7.88 3.53 -2.62
CA ASN A 153 8.42 2.91 -3.83
C ASN A 153 9.37 1.73 -3.50
N GLY A 154 9.42 1.34 -2.24
CA GLY A 154 10.15 0.14 -1.81
C GLY A 154 9.51 -1.14 -2.32
N LEU A 155 10.01 -2.29 -1.88
CA LEU A 155 9.51 -3.60 -2.25
C LEU A 155 8.45 -4.09 -1.25
N ASP A 156 7.70 -5.08 -1.64
CA ASP A 156 6.69 -5.76 -0.83
C ASP A 156 5.66 -4.79 -0.23
N PHE A 157 5.31 -4.99 1.04
CA PHE A 157 4.34 -4.15 1.74
C PHE A 157 4.84 -2.74 2.08
N ALA A 158 6.07 -2.35 1.73
CA ALA A 158 6.45 -0.94 1.70
C ALA A 158 5.52 -0.13 0.78
N GLN A 159 5.06 -0.74 -0.32
CA GLN A 159 4.18 -0.10 -1.29
C GLN A 159 2.75 0.17 -0.77
N LEU A 160 2.33 -0.49 0.31
CA LEU A 160 1.07 -0.13 0.99
C LEU A 160 1.08 1.31 1.50
N LEU A 161 2.26 1.89 1.75
CA LEU A 161 2.39 3.29 2.16
C LEU A 161 1.90 4.28 1.09
N ARG A 162 1.71 3.87 -0.17
CA ARG A 162 1.07 4.69 -1.21
C ARG A 162 -0.34 5.10 -0.82
N PHE A 163 -1.03 4.29 -0.01
CA PHE A 163 -2.35 4.65 0.53
C PHE A 163 -2.33 5.85 1.50
N THR A 164 -1.17 6.37 1.88
CA THR A 164 -1.08 7.64 2.62
C THR A 164 -1.18 8.86 1.71
N ASP A 165 -1.10 8.69 0.39
CA ASP A 165 -1.42 9.71 -0.59
C ASP A 165 -2.93 9.69 -0.88
N LYS A 166 -3.58 10.86 -0.74
CA LYS A 166 -5.02 10.99 -0.91
C LYS A 166 -5.49 10.55 -2.30
N LYS A 167 -4.77 11.00 -3.33
CA LYS A 167 -5.13 10.69 -4.71
C LYS A 167 -5.00 9.19 -4.99
N PHE A 168 -3.92 8.58 -4.51
CA PHE A 168 -3.74 7.13 -4.63
C PHE A 168 -4.88 6.37 -3.96
N ALA A 169 -5.27 6.76 -2.73
CA ALA A 169 -6.35 6.14 -1.98
C ALA A 169 -7.71 6.27 -2.72
N GLU A 170 -7.96 7.44 -3.35
CA GLU A 170 -9.18 7.68 -4.14
C GLU A 170 -9.23 6.83 -5.42
N GLU A 171 -8.10 6.69 -6.12
CA GLU A 171 -8.00 6.00 -7.41
C GLU A 171 -7.84 4.48 -7.30
N ASN A 172 -7.51 3.94 -6.10
CA ASN A 172 -7.28 2.51 -5.87
C ASN A 172 -8.13 1.98 -4.70
N PRO A 173 -9.47 2.01 -4.80
CA PRO A 173 -10.35 1.64 -3.70
C PRO A 173 -10.37 0.14 -3.40
N TYR A 174 -9.88 -0.71 -4.31
CA TYR A 174 -10.00 -2.16 -4.19
C TYR A 174 -8.66 -2.86 -4.04
N ILE A 175 -8.70 -3.95 -3.29
CA ILE A 175 -7.68 -4.98 -3.19
C ILE A 175 -8.30 -6.28 -3.71
N TYR A 176 -7.56 -7.06 -4.47
CA TYR A 176 -7.98 -8.37 -4.91
C TYR A 176 -7.19 -9.41 -4.13
N PHE A 177 -7.90 -10.17 -3.31
CA PHE A 177 -7.33 -11.32 -2.62
C PHE A 177 -8.30 -12.47 -2.73
N SER A 178 -7.90 -13.46 -3.53
CA SER A 178 -8.70 -14.63 -3.89
C SER A 178 -8.09 -15.90 -3.30
N SER A 179 -8.92 -16.87 -2.99
CA SER A 179 -8.51 -18.24 -2.61
C SER A 179 -8.55 -19.19 -3.82
N ALA A 180 -8.29 -20.47 -3.59
CA ALA A 180 -8.50 -21.52 -4.59
C ALA A 180 -10.00 -21.80 -4.87
N GLU A 181 -10.91 -21.25 -4.08
CA GLU A 181 -12.34 -21.54 -4.11
C GLU A 181 -13.18 -20.38 -4.63
N GLU A 182 -12.71 -19.13 -4.46
CA GLU A 182 -13.49 -17.94 -4.87
C GLU A 182 -12.60 -16.76 -5.21
N ASP A 183 -12.98 -16.04 -6.27
CA ASP A 183 -12.45 -14.71 -6.60
C ASP A 183 -13.14 -13.65 -5.74
N MET A 184 -12.35 -12.88 -4.99
CA MET A 184 -12.85 -11.95 -4.01
C MET A 184 -12.31 -10.55 -4.21
N VAL A 185 -13.17 -9.56 -4.06
CA VAL A 185 -12.87 -8.13 -4.10
C VAL A 185 -13.03 -7.55 -2.72
N TRP A 186 -12.08 -6.71 -2.30
CA TRP A 186 -12.05 -6.09 -1.00
C TRP A 186 -11.97 -4.57 -1.15
N GLU A 187 -12.90 -3.84 -0.56
CA GLU A 187 -12.98 -2.38 -0.62
C GLU A 187 -12.32 -1.75 0.61
N VAL A 188 -11.32 -0.90 0.37
CA VAL A 188 -10.54 -0.25 1.43
C VAL A 188 -11.41 0.74 2.19
N PHE A 189 -11.43 0.63 3.53
CA PHE A 189 -12.19 1.53 4.41
C PHE A 189 -11.33 2.21 5.48
N ALA A 190 -10.10 1.75 5.72
CA ALA A 190 -9.18 2.38 6.68
C ALA A 190 -7.73 2.10 6.35
N VAL A 191 -6.87 3.12 6.50
CA VAL A 191 -5.40 3.01 6.37
C VAL A 191 -4.76 3.77 7.52
N PHE A 192 -3.92 3.13 8.31
CA PHE A 192 -3.47 3.74 9.56
C PHE A 192 -2.13 3.22 10.07
N TYR A 193 -1.52 4.03 10.92
CA TYR A 193 -0.39 3.62 11.76
C TYR A 193 -0.89 3.25 13.16
N THR A 194 -0.35 2.17 13.73
CA THR A 194 -0.73 1.74 15.08
C THR A 194 0.45 1.16 15.86
N ASP A 195 0.40 1.25 17.17
CA ASP A 195 1.26 0.49 18.07
C ASP A 195 0.72 -0.94 18.29
N LEU A 196 1.50 -1.78 18.95
CA LEU A 196 1.16 -3.18 19.17
C LEU A 196 0.09 -3.43 20.24
N ARG A 197 -0.43 -2.38 20.90
CA ARG A 197 -1.50 -2.50 21.90
C ARG A 197 -2.87 -2.57 21.27
N PHE A 198 -3.05 -1.96 20.11
CA PHE A 198 -4.27 -2.15 19.33
C PHE A 198 -4.26 -3.53 18.70
N ARG A 199 -5.19 -4.39 19.11
CA ARG A 199 -5.28 -5.77 18.64
C ARG A 199 -5.99 -5.87 17.30
N TYR A 200 -5.45 -5.21 16.27
CA TYR A 200 -5.98 -5.26 14.90
C TYR A 200 -5.96 -6.67 14.29
N HIS A 201 -5.22 -7.58 14.87
CA HIS A 201 -5.10 -8.99 14.48
C HIS A 201 -6.12 -9.91 15.20
N THR A 202 -7.20 -9.36 15.76
CA THR A 202 -8.26 -10.19 16.35
C THR A 202 -9.15 -10.80 15.27
N MET A 203 -9.48 -12.08 15.43
CA MET A 203 -10.45 -12.81 14.59
C MET A 203 -11.73 -13.13 15.34
N ILE A 204 -11.84 -12.71 16.60
CA ILE A 204 -12.98 -13.01 17.48
C ILE A 204 -14.18 -12.14 17.08
N ASP A 205 -15.28 -12.77 16.67
CA ASP A 205 -16.50 -12.11 16.19
C ASP A 205 -17.00 -10.98 17.10
N SER A 206 -17.02 -11.21 18.40
CA SER A 206 -17.48 -10.18 19.36
C SER A 206 -16.62 -8.91 19.38
N ASN A 207 -15.42 -8.95 18.78
CA ASN A 207 -14.49 -7.83 18.74
C ASN A 207 -14.46 -7.10 17.37
N ILE A 208 -15.13 -7.64 16.36
CA ILE A 208 -15.08 -7.07 15.00
C ILE A 208 -15.64 -5.65 14.94
N SER A 209 -16.74 -5.38 15.65
CA SER A 209 -17.30 -4.02 15.73
C SER A 209 -16.30 -3.02 16.34
N THR A 210 -15.61 -3.43 17.40
CA THR A 210 -14.55 -2.61 18.02
C THR A 210 -13.37 -2.47 17.08
N LEU A 211 -12.95 -3.55 16.40
CA LEU A 211 -11.88 -3.53 15.42
C LEU A 211 -12.13 -2.47 14.33
N ILE A 212 -13.32 -2.50 13.72
CA ILE A 212 -13.69 -1.59 12.63
C ILE A 212 -13.71 -0.14 13.13
N SER A 213 -14.40 0.14 14.23
CA SER A 213 -14.50 1.50 14.77
C SER A 213 -13.14 2.07 15.19
N GLU A 214 -12.30 1.26 15.80
CA GLU A 214 -10.94 1.65 16.20
C GLU A 214 -10.00 1.82 14.99
N ALA A 215 -10.18 1.04 13.93
CA ALA A 215 -9.43 1.21 12.67
C ALA A 215 -9.81 2.53 11.98
N GLN A 216 -11.12 2.83 11.87
CA GLN A 216 -11.61 4.08 11.31
C GLN A 216 -11.14 5.29 12.13
N ALA A 217 -11.17 5.21 13.46
CA ALA A 217 -10.68 6.28 14.34
C ALA A 217 -9.17 6.56 14.21
N ARG A 218 -8.39 5.61 13.68
CA ARG A 218 -6.92 5.74 13.42
C ARG A 218 -6.60 6.08 11.99
N SER A 219 -7.56 5.91 11.08
CA SER A 219 -7.33 6.03 9.64
C SER A 219 -6.80 7.41 9.28
N GLU A 220 -5.85 7.45 8.34
CA GLU A 220 -5.32 8.69 7.76
C GLU A 220 -6.41 9.49 7.04
N PHE A 221 -7.42 8.78 6.53
CA PHE A 221 -8.56 9.33 5.82
C PHE A 221 -9.87 8.76 6.35
N ASP A 222 -10.93 9.56 6.29
CA ASP A 222 -12.32 9.10 6.37
C ASP A 222 -12.74 8.65 4.96
N TYR A 223 -13.02 7.38 4.79
CA TYR A 223 -13.49 6.77 3.55
C TYR A 223 -15.02 6.79 3.51
N ASP A 224 -15.61 7.18 2.36
CA ASP A 224 -17.05 7.04 2.12
C ASP A 224 -17.40 5.59 1.75
N VAL A 225 -17.09 4.68 2.67
CA VAL A 225 -17.32 3.24 2.57
C VAL A 225 -18.11 2.76 3.79
N ALA A 226 -19.31 2.26 3.57
CA ALA A 226 -20.12 1.69 4.63
C ALA A 226 -19.61 0.28 4.99
N VAL A 227 -19.36 0.04 6.30
CA VAL A 227 -18.95 -1.27 6.82
C VAL A 227 -19.96 -1.75 7.84
N ASP A 228 -20.61 -2.88 7.56
CA ASP A 228 -21.52 -3.53 8.52
C ASP A 228 -20.74 -4.51 9.40
N ALA A 229 -20.46 -4.10 10.62
CA ALA A 229 -19.74 -4.92 11.59
C ALA A 229 -20.45 -6.23 11.99
N SER A 230 -21.73 -6.39 11.65
CA SER A 230 -22.47 -7.63 11.93
C SER A 230 -22.27 -8.71 10.86
N THR A 231 -22.02 -8.32 9.63
CA THR A 231 -21.98 -9.24 8.46
C THR A 231 -20.67 -9.20 7.72
N ASP A 232 -20.04 -8.03 7.57
CA ASP A 232 -18.86 -7.88 6.72
C ASP A 232 -17.65 -8.63 7.26
N LYS A 233 -16.96 -9.28 6.37
CA LYS A 233 -15.61 -9.82 6.61
C LYS A 233 -14.57 -8.76 6.27
N VAL A 234 -13.49 -8.76 7.01
CA VAL A 234 -12.39 -7.80 6.91
C VAL A 234 -11.13 -8.49 6.39
N LEU A 235 -10.44 -7.85 5.48
CA LEU A 235 -9.06 -8.15 5.09
C LEU A 235 -8.16 -7.11 5.76
N THR A 236 -7.11 -7.58 6.43
CA THR A 236 -6.09 -6.75 7.08
C THR A 236 -4.72 -7.02 6.46
N LEU A 237 -4.15 -6.04 5.76
CA LEU A 237 -2.77 -6.09 5.30
C LEU A 237 -1.89 -5.35 6.32
N SER A 238 -0.87 -6.02 6.85
CA SER A 238 -0.06 -5.48 7.95
C SER A 238 1.44 -5.57 7.67
N THR A 239 2.14 -4.47 7.90
CA THR A 239 3.60 -4.40 7.77
C THR A 239 4.25 -3.56 8.88
N CYS A 240 5.55 -3.69 9.03
CA CYS A 240 6.36 -2.80 9.87
C CYS A 240 6.44 -1.39 9.28
N THR A 241 6.68 -0.38 10.12
CA THR A 241 6.95 1.00 9.68
C THR A 241 8.15 1.58 10.42
N ALA A 242 8.96 2.36 9.73
CA ALA A 242 10.08 3.09 10.32
C ALA A 242 9.66 4.44 10.93
N LYS A 243 8.46 4.93 10.60
CA LYS A 243 7.95 6.27 10.98
C LYS A 243 8.07 6.58 12.46
N TYR A 244 7.91 5.58 13.32
CA TYR A 244 7.95 5.75 14.78
C TYR A 244 9.21 5.16 15.42
N GLY A 245 10.19 4.75 14.60
CA GLY A 245 11.48 4.22 15.06
C GLY A 245 11.45 2.76 15.46
N TYR A 246 12.57 2.34 16.03
CA TYR A 246 12.85 0.96 16.41
C TYR A 246 13.33 0.89 17.84
N ARG A 247 13.08 -0.22 18.52
CA ARG A 247 13.65 -0.57 19.82
C ARG A 247 14.20 -1.99 19.76
N ASN A 248 15.46 -2.18 20.06
CA ASN A 248 16.14 -3.49 19.98
C ASN A 248 16.06 -4.16 18.60
N GLY A 249 15.99 -3.37 17.52
CA GLY A 249 15.86 -3.89 16.16
C GLY A 249 14.43 -4.19 15.71
N GLU A 250 13.43 -4.01 16.58
CA GLU A 250 12.02 -4.21 16.26
C GLU A 250 11.31 -2.87 16.05
N SER A 251 10.49 -2.78 14.99
CA SER A 251 9.65 -1.60 14.74
C SER A 251 8.64 -1.41 15.87
N LEU A 252 8.50 -0.17 16.33
CA LEU A 252 7.58 0.20 17.42
C LEU A 252 6.12 0.27 16.95
N ALA A 253 5.88 0.35 15.65
CA ALA A 253 4.55 0.50 15.07
C ALA A 253 4.36 -0.39 13.84
N ARG A 254 3.12 -0.46 13.38
CA ARG A 254 2.71 -1.11 12.13
C ARG A 254 1.98 -0.10 11.25
N PHE A 255 2.11 -0.29 9.94
CA PHE A 255 1.22 0.30 8.97
C PHE A 255 0.22 -0.75 8.54
N VAL A 256 -1.05 -0.39 8.51
CA VAL A 256 -2.16 -1.32 8.28
C VAL A 256 -3.10 -0.73 7.25
N VAL A 257 -3.52 -1.57 6.30
CA VAL A 257 -4.62 -1.29 5.36
C VAL A 257 -5.73 -2.29 5.67
N MET A 258 -6.95 -1.80 5.88
CA MET A 258 -8.13 -2.63 6.09
C MET A 258 -9.15 -2.42 4.99
N ALA A 259 -9.71 -3.54 4.52
CA ALA A 259 -10.74 -3.57 3.49
C ALA A 259 -11.89 -4.50 3.90
N ARG A 260 -13.11 -4.21 3.44
CA ARG A 260 -14.28 -5.08 3.62
C ARG A 260 -14.50 -5.95 2.39
N LEU A 261 -15.04 -7.14 2.58
CA LEU A 261 -15.41 -8.02 1.46
C LEU A 261 -16.60 -7.43 0.71
N VAL A 262 -16.45 -7.25 -0.59
CA VAL A 262 -17.52 -6.78 -1.48
C VAL A 262 -18.48 -7.93 -1.79
N GLU A 263 -19.78 -7.64 -1.91
CA GLU A 263 -20.77 -8.63 -2.30
C GLU A 263 -20.47 -9.20 -3.71
N GLN A 264 -20.73 -10.48 -3.87
CA GLN A 264 -20.48 -11.14 -5.16
C GLN A 264 -21.35 -10.54 -6.26
N GLY A 265 -20.72 -10.13 -7.36
CA GLY A 265 -21.41 -9.55 -8.51
C GLY A 265 -21.83 -8.08 -8.33
N ALA A 266 -21.37 -7.41 -7.26
CA ALA A 266 -21.56 -5.96 -7.13
C ALA A 266 -20.86 -5.21 -8.26
N GLU A 267 -21.45 -4.11 -8.71
CA GLU A 267 -20.78 -3.16 -9.60
C GLU A 267 -19.67 -2.43 -8.81
N LEU A 268 -18.51 -2.30 -9.43
CA LEU A 268 -17.35 -1.66 -8.83
C LEU A 268 -17.17 -0.24 -9.37
N ASP A 269 -17.08 0.72 -8.47
CA ASP A 269 -16.78 2.11 -8.80
C ASP A 269 -15.28 2.29 -9.14
N ASN A 270 -14.96 3.22 -10.05
CA ASN A 270 -13.58 3.49 -10.44
C ASN A 270 -12.78 4.25 -9.36
N SER A 271 -13.46 4.84 -8.39
CA SER A 271 -12.84 5.62 -7.31
C SER A 271 -13.76 5.70 -6.10
N VAL A 272 -13.17 6.00 -4.95
CA VAL A 272 -13.88 6.29 -3.71
C VAL A 272 -13.60 7.73 -3.25
N THR A 273 -14.55 8.35 -2.58
CA THR A 273 -14.32 9.65 -1.94
C THR A 273 -13.63 9.45 -0.59
N VAL A 274 -12.50 10.15 -0.38
CA VAL A 274 -11.83 10.20 0.93
C VAL A 274 -11.61 11.64 1.38
N SER A 275 -11.70 11.87 2.68
CA SER A 275 -11.34 13.15 3.32
C SER A 275 -10.26 12.94 4.38
N VAL A 276 -9.43 13.96 4.61
CA VAL A 276 -8.37 13.83 5.62
C VAL A 276 -9.00 13.73 7.01
N ASN A 277 -8.70 12.66 7.75
CA ASN A 277 -9.12 12.52 9.14
C ASN A 277 -8.24 13.41 10.04
N THR A 278 -8.79 14.56 10.46
CA THR A 278 -8.08 15.54 11.30
C THR A 278 -7.99 15.14 12.77
N ASP A 279 -8.88 14.25 13.20
CA ASP A 279 -9.04 13.82 14.61
C ASP A 279 -8.49 12.41 14.86
N LYS A 280 -7.72 11.87 13.91
CA LYS A 280 -7.21 10.51 13.99
C LYS A 280 -6.39 10.24 15.23
N GLN A 281 -6.59 9.05 15.79
CA GLN A 281 -5.80 8.56 16.89
C GLN A 281 -4.40 8.14 16.40
N THR A 282 -3.35 8.59 17.09
CA THR A 282 -1.96 8.22 16.78
C THR A 282 -1.44 7.13 17.71
N PRO A 283 -0.41 6.35 17.28
CA PRO A 283 0.24 5.36 18.14
C PRO A 283 0.73 5.98 19.45
N LEU A 284 0.51 5.30 20.57
CA LEU A 284 1.00 5.67 21.90
C LEU A 284 2.30 4.88 22.15
N LEU A 285 3.47 5.47 21.94
CA LEU A 285 4.78 4.81 21.97
C LEU A 285 5.54 5.08 23.27
#